data_6ea9eec592eafb7d72a2a0d663d36714
#
_entry.id   6ea9eec592eafb7d72a2a0d663d36714
#
_cell.length_a   1.000
_cell.length_b   1.000
_cell.length_c   1.000
_cell.angle_alpha   90.00
_cell.angle_beta   90.00
_cell.angle_gamma   90.00
#
_symmetry.space_group_name_H-M   'P 1'
#
loop_
_entity.id
_entity.type
_entity.pdbx_description
1 polymer ?
#
loop_
_entity_poly.entity_id
_entity_poly.type
_entity_poly.pdbx_seq_one_letter_code
_entity_poly.pdbx_strand_id
1 'polypeptide(L)'
;MTSPEGNVNPNEMRSTIASTIGGVMTKEVGAVTGDLEVATRLRAGGIEVMVRYAGAEEWYTVEGSPIKPRNAGRLSPSELHELHESVVSHLATPGVIVEGNEEATSLRGFSPIVGDK
;
A
#
# COMPACT_ATOMS: atom_id res chain seq x y z
N MET A 1 10.90 -23.15 12.90
CA MET A 1 10.81 -22.35 12.92
C MET A 1 9.89 -21.88 12.59
N THR A 2 9.31 -21.43 13.03
CA THR A 2 8.51 -20.94 12.54
C THR A 2 8.74 -19.80 12.19
N SER A 3 8.86 -19.57 11.34
CA SER A 3 9.17 -18.37 10.90
C SER A 3 8.02 -17.58 10.78
N PRO A 4 8.17 -16.35 10.53
CA PRO A 4 7.08 -15.46 10.32
C PRO A 4 6.25 -15.90 9.19
N GLU A 5 6.78 -16.76 8.41
CA GLU A 5 5.97 -17.18 7.36
C GLU A 5 4.84 -17.95 7.84
N GLY A 6 4.87 -18.41 9.00
CA GLY A 6 3.73 -19.09 9.53
C GLY A 6 2.50 -18.23 9.51
N ASN A 7 2.71 -16.92 9.32
CA ASN A 7 1.58 -16.02 9.29
C ASN A 7 1.22 -15.57 7.90
N VAL A 8 1.75 -16.20 6.90
CA VAL A 8 1.43 -15.81 5.55
C VAL A 8 -0.06 -15.97 5.31
N ASN A 9 -0.65 -14.94 4.79
CA ASN A 9 -2.07 -14.92 4.50
C ASN A 9 -2.19 -14.78 2.99
N PRO A 10 -2.80 -15.70 2.29
CA PRO A 10 -2.88 -15.61 0.83
C PRO A 10 -3.63 -14.36 0.36
N ASN A 11 -4.38 -13.73 1.26
CA ASN A 11 -5.10 -12.52 0.90
C ASN A 11 -4.41 -11.25 1.37
N GLU A 12 -3.16 -11.37 1.79
CA GLU A 12 -2.44 -10.21 2.29
C GLU A 12 -0.98 -10.28 1.89
N MET A 13 -0.44 -9.14 1.46
CA MET A 13 0.99 -9.01 1.17
C MET A 13 1.54 -7.85 1.98
N ARG A 14 2.81 -7.94 2.38
CA ARG A 14 3.46 -6.89 3.15
C ARG A 14 4.86 -6.62 2.62
N SER A 15 5.29 -5.39 2.69
CA SER A 15 6.65 -4.98 2.32
C SER A 15 7.05 -3.78 3.15
N THR A 16 8.35 -3.63 3.36
CA THR A 16 8.87 -2.46 4.05
C THR A 16 9.46 -1.52 3.03
N ILE A 17 9.18 -0.24 3.16
CA ILE A 17 9.73 0.77 2.26
C ILE A 17 10.34 1.89 3.10
N ALA A 18 11.27 2.62 2.49
CA ALA A 18 11.71 3.89 3.04
C ALA A 18 10.86 4.93 2.33
N SER A 19 10.11 5.71 3.08
CA SER A 19 9.19 6.65 2.44
C SER A 19 9.95 7.72 1.69
N THR A 20 9.26 8.39 0.79
CA THR A 20 9.82 9.60 0.17
C THR A 20 9.85 10.70 1.22
N ILE A 21 10.46 11.82 0.86
CA ILE A 21 10.53 12.95 1.77
C ILE A 21 9.14 13.44 2.15
N GLY A 22 8.21 13.45 1.20
CA GLY A 22 6.84 13.89 1.48
C GLY A 22 6.03 12.86 2.25
N GLY A 23 6.47 11.62 2.29
CA GLY A 23 5.81 10.58 3.06
C GLY A 23 4.61 9.99 2.36
N VAL A 24 3.86 9.20 3.10
CA VAL A 24 2.64 8.54 2.61
C VAL A 24 1.47 9.15 3.35
N MET A 25 0.47 9.59 2.61
CA MET A 25 -0.70 10.24 3.22
C MET A 25 -1.64 9.19 3.77
N THR A 26 -2.05 9.37 5.01
CA THR A 26 -3.02 8.48 5.64
C THR A 26 -4.30 9.25 5.95
N LYS A 27 -5.37 8.50 6.13
CA LYS A 27 -6.64 9.11 6.47
C LYS A 27 -6.70 9.56 7.92
N GLU A 28 -5.99 8.85 8.81
CA GLU A 28 -6.13 9.08 10.24
C GLU A 28 -5.18 10.13 10.80
N VAL A 29 -3.95 10.16 10.29
CA VAL A 29 -2.93 11.00 10.91
C VAL A 29 -2.14 11.83 9.92
N GLY A 30 -2.56 11.90 8.67
CA GLY A 30 -1.82 12.69 7.70
C GLY A 30 -0.61 11.96 7.19
N ALA A 31 0.40 12.68 6.76
CA ALA A 31 1.58 12.07 6.15
C ALA A 31 2.47 11.41 7.19
N VAL A 32 2.93 10.21 6.91
CA VAL A 32 3.88 9.49 7.75
C VAL A 32 5.15 9.26 6.96
N THR A 33 6.29 9.37 7.60
CA THR A 33 7.58 9.28 6.93
C THR A 33 8.50 8.32 7.69
N GLY A 34 9.56 7.90 7.02
CA GLY A 34 10.55 7.02 7.61
C GLY A 34 10.41 5.62 7.06
N ASP A 35 10.83 4.65 7.86
CA ASP A 35 10.70 3.25 7.46
C ASP A 35 9.28 2.81 7.76
N LEU A 36 8.58 2.38 6.73
CA LEU A 36 7.17 2.04 6.83
C LEU A 36 6.93 0.65 6.31
N GLU A 37 5.98 -0.03 6.93
CA GLU A 37 5.53 -1.31 6.42
C GLU A 37 4.20 -1.09 5.71
N VAL A 38 4.08 -1.58 4.50
CA VAL A 38 2.87 -1.44 3.69
C VAL A 38 2.20 -2.79 3.58
N ALA A 39 0.91 -2.85 3.84
CA ALA A 39 0.14 -4.09 3.69
C ALA A 39 -0.99 -3.86 2.70
N THR A 40 -1.18 -4.82 1.81
CA THR A 40 -2.35 -4.84 0.94
C THR A 40 -3.15 -6.08 1.30
N ARG A 41 -4.45 -5.91 1.46
CA ARG A 41 -5.33 -7.00 1.89
C ARG A 41 -6.53 -7.09 0.99
N LEU A 42 -6.78 -8.30 0.51
CA LEU A 42 -7.97 -8.52 -0.32
C LEU A 42 -9.19 -8.61 0.60
N ARG A 43 -10.15 -7.74 0.37
CA ARG A 43 -11.38 -7.72 1.14
C ARG A 43 -12.55 -7.76 0.18
N ALA A 44 -13.74 -7.99 0.71
CA ALA A 44 -14.92 -8.07 -0.12
C ALA A 44 -15.16 -6.80 -0.92
N GLY A 45 -14.80 -5.65 -0.37
CA GLY A 45 -15.05 -4.39 -1.04
C GLY A 45 -13.92 -3.88 -1.89
N GLY A 46 -12.83 -4.62 -1.99
CA GLY A 46 -11.68 -4.17 -2.77
C GLY A 46 -10.39 -4.52 -2.07
N ILE A 47 -9.34 -3.81 -2.46
CA ILE A 47 -8.02 -4.04 -1.89
C ILE A 47 -7.74 -2.95 -0.88
N GLU A 48 -7.64 -3.34 0.39
CA GLU A 48 -7.35 -2.39 1.44
C GLU A 48 -5.85 -2.17 1.53
N VAL A 49 -5.40 -0.93 1.61
CA VAL A 49 -3.98 -0.62 1.72
C VAL A 49 -3.75 0.12 3.02
N MET A 50 -2.86 -0.42 3.85
CA MET A 50 -2.57 0.12 5.16
C MET A 50 -1.07 0.33 5.29
N VAL A 51 -0.68 1.19 6.22
CA VAL A 51 0.72 1.45 6.46
C VAL A 51 0.93 1.64 7.96
N ARG A 52 2.11 1.27 8.43
CA ARG A 52 2.49 1.55 9.82
C ARG A 52 3.98 1.84 9.86
N TYR A 53 4.41 2.51 10.91
CA TYR A 53 5.83 2.68 11.15
C TYR A 53 6.43 1.30 11.40
N ALA A 54 7.57 1.03 10.82
CA ALA A 54 8.21 -0.27 10.99
C ALA A 54 8.43 -0.52 12.49
N GLY A 55 7.97 -1.68 12.96
CA GLY A 55 8.10 -2.04 14.35
C GLY A 55 6.97 -1.56 15.24
N ALA A 56 6.07 -0.71 14.73
CA ALA A 56 4.95 -0.24 15.52
C ALA A 56 3.77 -1.19 15.35
N GLU A 57 2.77 -1.02 16.18
CA GLU A 57 1.61 -1.89 16.11
C GLU A 57 0.43 -1.26 15.42
N GLU A 58 0.35 0.05 15.42
CA GLU A 58 -0.83 0.70 14.91
C GLU A 58 -0.77 0.88 13.40
N TRP A 59 -1.83 0.48 12.72
CA TRP A 59 -1.92 0.61 11.27
C TRP A 59 -2.80 1.80 10.90
N TYR A 60 -2.44 2.46 9.82
CA TYR A 60 -3.22 3.57 9.30
C TYR A 60 -3.64 3.26 7.88
N THR A 61 -4.77 3.81 7.46
CA THR A 61 -5.30 3.59 6.12
C THR A 61 -4.66 4.59 5.16
N VAL A 62 -4.09 4.08 4.08
CA VAL A 62 -3.51 4.96 3.07
C VAL A 62 -4.64 5.67 2.35
N GLU A 63 -4.47 6.97 2.14
CA GLU A 63 -5.50 7.75 1.47
C GLU A 63 -5.72 7.22 0.06
N GLY A 64 -6.95 7.04 -0.32
CA GLY A 64 -7.30 6.44 -1.61
C GLY A 64 -7.67 4.97 -1.50
N SER A 65 -7.41 4.35 -0.35
CA SER A 65 -7.83 2.97 -0.11
C SER A 65 -9.33 2.96 0.21
N PRO A 66 -10.04 1.93 -0.15
CA PRO A 66 -9.58 0.73 -0.86
C PRO A 66 -9.50 0.95 -2.37
N ILE A 67 -8.65 0.15 -3.00
CA ILE A 67 -8.54 0.15 -4.44
C ILE A 67 -9.53 -0.88 -4.96
N LYS A 68 -10.23 -0.57 -6.04
CA LYS A 68 -11.24 -1.47 -6.57
C LYS A 68 -10.93 -1.83 -8.01
N PRO A 69 -9.98 -2.75 -8.23
CA PRO A 69 -9.73 -3.20 -9.58
C PRO A 69 -10.94 -3.94 -10.10
N ARG A 70 -11.02 -4.00 -11.41
CA ARG A 70 -12.17 -4.58 -12.06
C ARG A 70 -12.51 -5.98 -11.54
N ASN A 71 -11.50 -6.79 -11.26
CA ASN A 71 -11.73 -8.15 -10.85
C ASN A 71 -11.30 -8.41 -9.40
N ALA A 72 -11.48 -7.41 -8.54
CA ALA A 72 -10.97 -7.50 -7.19
C ALA A 72 -11.37 -8.75 -6.45
N GLY A 73 -12.57 -9.20 -6.62
CA GLY A 73 -13.04 -10.35 -5.89
C GLY A 73 -12.49 -11.67 -6.37
N ARG A 74 -11.72 -11.64 -7.45
CA ARG A 74 -11.22 -12.86 -8.05
C ARG A 74 -9.73 -12.89 -8.23
N LEU A 75 -9.01 -12.03 -7.54
CA LEU A 75 -7.56 -11.97 -7.72
C LEU A 75 -6.92 -13.24 -7.20
N SER A 76 -6.05 -13.81 -8.01
CA SER A 76 -5.23 -14.93 -7.56
C SER A 76 -4.13 -14.38 -6.67
N PRO A 77 -3.44 -15.24 -5.93
CA PRO A 77 -2.31 -14.76 -5.13
C PRO A 77 -1.24 -14.07 -5.95
N SER A 78 -0.98 -14.52 -7.17
CA SER A 78 0.05 -13.85 -7.97
C SER A 78 -0.43 -12.51 -8.47
N GLU A 79 -1.72 -12.37 -8.74
CA GLU A 79 -2.26 -11.07 -9.12
C GLU A 79 -2.26 -10.11 -7.95
N LEU A 80 -2.54 -10.60 -6.76
CA LEU A 80 -2.46 -9.77 -5.58
C LEU A 80 -1.01 -9.32 -5.36
N HIS A 81 -0.05 -10.21 -5.61
CA HIS A 81 1.35 -9.85 -5.50
C HIS A 81 1.71 -8.76 -6.49
N GLU A 82 1.23 -8.86 -7.74
CA GLU A 82 1.49 -7.83 -8.74
C GLU A 82 0.91 -6.49 -8.29
N LEU A 83 -0.30 -6.52 -7.77
CA LEU A 83 -0.95 -5.31 -7.31
C LEU A 83 -0.16 -4.71 -6.15
N HIS A 84 0.27 -5.55 -5.22
CA HIS A 84 1.05 -5.09 -4.08
C HIS A 84 2.34 -4.42 -4.56
N GLU A 85 3.03 -5.03 -5.52
CA GLU A 85 4.27 -4.44 -6.04
C GLU A 85 3.99 -3.09 -6.69
N SER A 86 2.87 -2.96 -7.39
CA SER A 86 2.50 -1.69 -8.00
C SER A 86 2.22 -0.63 -6.94
N VAL A 87 1.54 -1.02 -5.87
CA VAL A 87 1.24 -0.09 -4.77
C VAL A 87 2.53 0.35 -4.11
N VAL A 88 3.41 -0.60 -3.79
CA VAL A 88 4.67 -0.30 -3.12
C VAL A 88 5.51 0.65 -3.98
N SER A 89 5.60 0.36 -5.27
CA SER A 89 6.35 1.20 -6.18
C SER A 89 5.78 2.61 -6.22
N HIS A 90 4.45 2.71 -6.27
CA HIS A 90 3.80 4.01 -6.32
C HIS A 90 4.08 4.81 -5.05
N LEU A 91 3.97 4.17 -3.89
CA LEU A 91 4.16 4.88 -2.63
C LEU A 91 5.61 5.24 -2.38
N ALA A 92 6.54 4.56 -3.03
CA ALA A 92 7.95 4.86 -2.90
C ALA A 92 8.44 5.86 -3.95
N THR A 93 7.56 6.32 -4.83
CA THR A 93 7.92 7.29 -5.85
C THR A 93 7.65 8.70 -5.33
N PRO A 94 8.60 9.63 -5.49
CA PRO A 94 8.40 10.97 -4.97
C PRO A 94 7.15 11.63 -5.52
N GLY A 95 6.49 12.40 -4.67
CA GLY A 95 5.31 13.11 -5.08
C GLY A 95 5.62 14.37 -5.85
N VAL A 96 4.57 15.08 -6.19
CA VAL A 96 4.69 16.33 -6.91
C VAL A 96 5.31 17.38 -6.00
N ILE A 97 6.13 18.25 -6.57
CA ILE A 97 6.71 19.35 -5.80
C ILE A 97 5.81 20.56 -5.95
N VAL A 98 5.32 21.07 -4.83
CA VAL A 98 4.48 22.24 -4.81
C VAL A 98 5.15 23.29 -3.96
N GLU A 99 5.50 24.42 -4.59
CA GLU A 99 6.15 25.52 -3.86
C GLU A 99 7.37 25.06 -3.08
N GLY A 100 8.15 24.20 -3.71
CA GLY A 100 9.40 23.74 -3.09
C GLY A 100 9.23 22.59 -2.13
N ASN A 101 8.01 22.15 -1.87
CA ASN A 101 7.77 21.05 -0.93
C ASN A 101 7.21 19.86 -1.67
N GLU A 102 7.74 18.68 -1.35
CA GLU A 102 7.27 17.46 -1.97
C GLU A 102 5.99 17.02 -1.27
N GLU A 103 4.95 16.76 -2.05
CA GLU A 103 3.69 16.32 -1.50
C GLU A 103 3.77 14.87 -1.07
N ALA A 104 2.98 14.49 -0.08
CA ALA A 104 2.89 13.10 0.33
C ALA A 104 2.25 12.29 -0.79
N THR A 105 2.65 11.02 -0.90
CA THR A 105 2.06 10.14 -1.89
C THR A 105 0.76 9.57 -1.35
N SER A 106 -0.19 9.31 -2.24
CA SER A 106 -1.45 8.69 -1.87
C SER A 106 -1.89 7.80 -3.01
N LEU A 107 -3.00 7.10 -2.80
CA LEU A 107 -3.54 6.24 -3.84
C LEU A 107 -4.71 6.87 -4.55
N ARG A 108 -4.95 8.15 -4.32
CA ARG A 108 -6.04 8.81 -5.03
C ARG A 108 -5.72 8.83 -6.51
N GLY A 109 -6.65 8.36 -7.32
CA GLY A 109 -6.44 8.31 -8.75
C GLY A 109 -5.57 7.16 -9.22
N PHE A 110 -5.08 6.33 -8.29
CA PHE A 110 -4.23 5.20 -8.67
C PHE A 110 -5.12 4.11 -9.28
N SER A 111 -4.74 3.66 -10.46
CA SER A 111 -5.52 2.65 -11.17
C SER A 111 -4.61 1.54 -11.63
N PRO A 112 -4.42 0.53 -10.84
CA PRO A 112 -3.52 -0.54 -11.23
C PRO A 112 -4.14 -1.40 -12.30
N ILE A 113 -3.28 -1.99 -13.11
CA ILE A 113 -3.70 -2.97 -14.07
C ILE A 113 -3.19 -4.30 -13.57
N VAL A 114 -4.08 -5.21 -13.29
CA VAL A 114 -3.72 -6.46 -12.68
C VAL A 114 -4.38 -7.59 -13.43
N GLY A 115 -3.57 -8.54 -13.88
CA GLY A 115 -4.10 -9.73 -14.49
C GLY A 115 -4.97 -9.49 -15.69
N ASP A 116 -4.76 -8.38 -16.41
CA ASP A 116 -5.64 -8.01 -17.29
C ASP A 116 -5.18 -7.90 -18.55
N LYS A 117 -5.81 -7.96 -19.34
CA LYS A 117 -5.40 -7.81 -20.54
C LYS A 117 -6.30 -7.18 -21.30
#